data_6f0dd1b1ba8e7e6f6959b80c5c38d22b
#
_entry.id   6f0dd1b1ba8e7e6f6959b80c5c38d22b
#
_cell.length_a   1.000
_cell.length_b   1.000
_cell.length_c   1.000
_cell.angle_alpha   90.00
_cell.angle_beta   90.00
_cell.angle_gamma   90.00
#
_symmetry.space_group_name_H-M   'P 1'
#
loop_
_entity.id
_entity.type
_entity.pdbx_description
1 polymer ?
#
loop_
_entity_poly.entity_id
_entity_poly.type
_entity_poly.pdbx_seq_one_letter_code
_entity_poly.pdbx_strand_id
1 'polypeptide(L)'
;EEKGFYPWLYDEYAWPSGTAGSTFEYGYQKPSRVLAQGEANMAKGLYCRMNDEKPICDKDCLLSMVEKDGNVYKFYYHVLEKAVDYMNPDTIREFIEITHEAYRARYASFFGTRVPGIFFDEIFMAGNPFPWTDELARRFQEKYGYDILEQLPSLVTGMSDLDKQVRRDYYELIGILYEKAFFEQISRWCGKNKLKLIGHTEEFLW
;
A
#
# COMPACT_ATOMS: atom_id res chain seq x y z
N GLU A 1 -24.17 19.84 19.40
CA GLU A 1 -25.42 20.10 18.63
C GLU A 1 -25.83 21.56 18.68
N GLU A 2 -25.86 22.16 19.83
CA GLU A 2 -26.24 23.56 20.00
C GLU A 2 -25.39 24.55 19.19
N LYS A 3 -24.20 24.15 18.74
CA LYS A 3 -23.26 24.98 17.97
C LYS A 3 -23.21 24.66 16.49
N GLY A 4 -23.99 23.69 15.99
CA GLY A 4 -24.02 23.33 14.57
C GLY A 4 -22.80 22.64 14.00
N PHE A 5 -21.96 22.04 14.84
CA PHE A 5 -20.79 21.26 14.40
C PHE A 5 -21.18 19.83 14.00
N TYR A 6 -20.58 19.35 12.90
CA TYR A 6 -20.69 17.97 12.43
C TYR A 6 -19.30 17.34 12.47
N PRO A 7 -18.98 16.50 13.49
CA PRO A 7 -17.67 15.87 13.60
C PRO A 7 -17.49 14.83 12.52
N TRP A 8 -16.32 14.84 11.88
CA TRP A 8 -15.85 13.76 11.04
C TRP A 8 -15.02 12.79 11.86
N LEU A 9 -15.13 11.51 11.56
CA LEU A 9 -14.22 10.53 12.13
C LEU A 9 -12.88 10.62 11.40
N TYR A 10 -11.81 10.46 12.16
CA TYR A 10 -10.45 10.42 11.65
C TYR A 10 -9.94 9.00 11.82
N ASP A 11 -9.55 8.34 10.73
CA ASP A 11 -9.25 6.92 10.75
C ASP A 11 -7.78 6.61 11.06
N GLU A 12 -7.06 7.61 11.51
CA GLU A 12 -5.67 7.54 11.87
C GLU A 12 -5.48 7.35 13.38
N TYR A 13 -4.69 6.33 13.74
CA TYR A 13 -4.07 6.21 15.04
C TYR A 13 -2.55 6.23 14.85
N ALA A 14 -1.95 7.39 14.81
CA ALA A 14 -0.65 7.69 14.27
C ALA A 14 -0.60 7.67 12.73
N TRP A 15 -0.09 8.77 12.19
CA TRP A 15 0.10 9.03 10.76
C TRP A 15 1.02 7.97 10.09
N PRO A 16 0.75 7.55 8.87
CA PRO A 16 -0.41 7.86 8.05
C PRO A 16 -1.62 6.95 8.32
N SER A 17 -2.79 7.30 7.74
CA SER A 17 -3.98 6.43 7.78
C SER A 17 -3.69 5.04 7.22
N GLY A 18 -4.40 4.01 7.73
CA GLY A 18 -4.19 2.62 7.30
C GLY A 18 -3.25 1.83 8.19
N THR A 19 -2.47 2.47 9.04
CA THR A 19 -1.45 1.82 9.88
C THR A 19 -2.00 1.25 11.19
N ALA A 20 -3.15 1.74 11.65
CA ALA A 20 -3.77 1.39 12.94
C ALA A 20 -2.77 1.46 14.12
N GLY A 21 -1.83 2.41 14.07
CA GLY A 21 -0.81 2.60 15.11
C GLY A 21 0.41 1.71 14.99
N SER A 22 0.59 0.97 13.90
CA SER A 22 1.73 0.07 13.72
C SER A 22 3.05 0.79 13.47
N THR A 23 3.02 2.04 12.98
CA THR A 23 4.22 2.74 12.49
C THR A 23 4.96 3.55 13.54
N PHE A 24 4.33 3.92 14.68
CA PHE A 24 4.97 4.77 15.67
C PHE A 24 4.77 4.30 17.12
N GLU A 25 5.87 4.19 17.86
CA GLU A 25 5.87 4.07 19.32
C GLU A 25 5.82 5.47 19.94
N TYR A 26 4.68 6.16 19.87
CA TYR A 26 4.44 7.28 20.74
C TYR A 26 3.88 6.76 22.07
N GLY A 27 4.36 7.29 23.19
CA GLY A 27 4.07 6.87 24.57
C GLY A 27 2.60 6.94 25.03
N TYR A 28 1.66 6.83 24.12
CA TYR A 28 0.23 6.72 24.39
C TYR A 28 -0.18 5.25 24.44
N GLN A 29 -1.30 4.97 25.09
CA GLN A 29 -1.83 3.62 25.28
C GLN A 29 -1.88 2.88 23.93
N LYS A 30 -1.14 1.77 23.84
CA LYS A 30 -1.16 0.91 22.66
C LYS A 30 -2.60 0.47 22.37
N PRO A 31 -3.08 0.50 21.13
CA PRO A 31 -4.34 -0.11 20.78
C PRO A 31 -4.30 -1.59 21.16
N SER A 32 -5.44 -2.15 21.54
CA SER A 32 -5.54 -3.56 21.90
C SER A 32 -5.19 -4.50 20.75
N ARG A 33 -5.20 -3.99 19.54
CA ARG A 33 -4.90 -4.70 18.31
C ARG A 33 -4.17 -3.74 17.36
N VAL A 34 -3.10 -4.20 16.74
CA VAL A 34 -2.21 -3.42 15.87
C VAL A 34 -2.05 -4.16 14.54
N LEU A 35 -2.19 -3.42 13.46
CA LEU A 35 -1.92 -3.91 12.11
C LEU A 35 -0.40 -4.16 11.92
N ALA A 36 -0.04 -4.98 10.95
CA ALA A 36 1.34 -5.17 10.49
C ALA A 36 2.34 -5.75 11.51
N GLN A 37 1.89 -6.65 12.35
CA GLN A 37 2.82 -7.48 13.13
C GLN A 37 3.39 -8.68 12.35
N GLY A 38 2.80 -8.99 11.16
CA GLY A 38 3.26 -10.03 10.25
C GLY A 38 3.81 -9.46 8.95
N GLU A 39 4.82 -10.11 8.37
CA GLU A 39 5.41 -9.70 7.09
C GLU A 39 4.40 -9.59 5.94
N ALA A 40 3.30 -10.35 6.00
CA ALA A 40 2.24 -10.30 4.99
C ALA A 40 1.53 -8.95 4.89
N ASN A 41 1.53 -8.16 5.96
CA ASN A 41 0.92 -6.83 6.00
C ASN A 41 1.92 -5.70 5.76
N MET A 42 3.21 -6.01 5.65
CA MET A 42 4.25 -5.02 5.48
C MET A 42 4.51 -4.74 4.00
N ALA A 43 4.70 -3.47 3.68
CA ALA A 43 5.10 -3.05 2.35
C ALA A 43 6.48 -3.60 1.98
N LYS A 44 6.68 -3.82 0.69
CA LYS A 44 7.94 -4.27 0.12
C LYS A 44 8.43 -3.28 -0.93
N GLY A 45 9.73 -3.08 -0.99
CA GLY A 45 10.38 -2.29 -2.02
C GLY A 45 11.39 -3.14 -2.79
N LEU A 46 11.42 -3.01 -4.11
CA LEU A 46 12.43 -3.67 -4.93
C LEU A 46 13.65 -2.76 -5.09
N TYR A 47 14.80 -3.42 -5.19
CA TYR A 47 16.03 -2.80 -5.67
C TYR A 47 16.82 -3.79 -6.54
N CYS A 48 17.70 -3.24 -7.38
CA CYS A 48 18.54 -4.01 -8.28
C CYS A 48 19.99 -4.03 -7.81
N ARG A 49 20.66 -5.17 -7.98
CA ARG A 49 22.11 -5.36 -7.92
C ARG A 49 22.59 -5.96 -9.22
N MET A 50 23.79 -5.58 -9.63
CA MET A 50 24.36 -6.03 -10.89
C MET A 50 25.54 -6.96 -10.66
N ASN A 51 25.65 -7.97 -11.52
CA ASN A 51 26.78 -8.90 -11.57
C ASN A 51 27.10 -9.53 -10.19
N ASP A 52 28.27 -9.27 -9.65
CA ASP A 52 28.75 -9.88 -8.39
C ASP A 52 28.38 -9.06 -7.14
N GLU A 53 27.60 -7.95 -7.29
CA GLU A 53 27.15 -7.17 -6.15
C GLU A 53 26.25 -8.01 -5.22
N LYS A 54 26.47 -7.83 -3.92
CA LYS A 54 25.69 -8.49 -2.87
C LYS A 54 24.40 -7.71 -2.54
N PRO A 55 23.40 -8.36 -1.91
CA PRO A 55 22.24 -7.66 -1.41
C PRO A 55 22.64 -6.58 -0.38
N ILE A 56 21.78 -5.60 -0.18
CA ILE A 56 21.97 -4.52 0.80
C ILE A 56 21.89 -5.08 2.22
N CYS A 57 20.98 -6.02 2.44
CA CYS A 57 20.78 -6.68 3.71
C CYS A 57 20.73 -8.21 3.52
N ASP A 58 21.31 -8.96 4.44
CA ASP A 58 21.30 -10.44 4.38
C ASP A 58 19.88 -11.06 4.52
N LYS A 59 18.92 -10.27 5.00
CA LYS A 59 17.51 -10.68 5.09
C LYS A 59 16.71 -10.45 3.81
N ASP A 60 17.28 -9.73 2.83
CA ASP A 60 16.58 -9.41 1.60
C ASP A 60 16.45 -10.65 0.73
N CYS A 61 15.26 -10.83 0.15
CA CYS A 61 14.98 -12.03 -0.64
C CYS A 61 15.19 -11.75 -2.12
N LEU A 62 15.97 -12.62 -2.77
CA LEU A 62 16.12 -12.61 -4.22
C LEU A 62 14.78 -12.98 -4.88
N LEU A 63 14.24 -12.05 -5.64
CA LEU A 63 12.98 -12.20 -6.37
C LEU A 63 13.21 -12.72 -7.79
N SER A 64 14.20 -12.14 -8.50
CA SER A 64 14.49 -12.49 -9.89
C SER A 64 15.96 -12.24 -10.23
N MET A 65 16.46 -13.03 -11.19
CA MET A 65 17.80 -12.88 -11.78
C MET A 65 17.69 -13.00 -13.30
N VAL A 66 18.04 -11.92 -14.01
CA VAL A 66 17.90 -11.84 -15.47
C VAL A 66 19.22 -11.40 -16.09
N GLU A 67 19.67 -12.12 -17.12
CA GLU A 67 20.80 -11.70 -17.97
C GLU A 67 20.30 -10.84 -19.12
N LYS A 68 20.85 -9.64 -19.27
CA LYS A 68 20.53 -8.71 -20.35
C LYS A 68 21.78 -7.92 -20.74
N ASP A 69 22.07 -7.85 -22.02
CA ASP A 69 23.21 -7.08 -22.58
C ASP A 69 24.57 -7.40 -21.91
N GLY A 70 24.81 -8.68 -21.58
CA GLY A 70 26.04 -9.15 -20.97
C GLY A 70 26.17 -8.83 -19.48
N ASN A 71 25.13 -8.34 -18.83
CA ASN A 71 25.05 -8.10 -17.40
C ASN A 71 24.00 -8.97 -16.75
N VAL A 72 24.23 -9.34 -15.50
CA VAL A 72 23.28 -10.06 -14.66
C VAL A 72 22.61 -9.08 -13.71
N TYR A 73 21.30 -8.93 -13.82
CA TYR A 73 20.47 -8.09 -12.97
C TYR A 73 19.81 -8.97 -11.92
N LYS A 74 20.06 -8.68 -10.64
CA LYS A 74 19.48 -9.37 -9.49
C LYS A 74 18.52 -8.43 -8.79
N PHE A 75 17.24 -8.76 -8.77
CA PHE A 75 16.22 -8.00 -8.08
C PHE A 75 15.92 -8.65 -6.74
N TYR A 76 16.07 -7.88 -5.70
CA TYR A 76 15.74 -8.24 -4.33
C TYR A 76 14.55 -7.42 -3.85
N TYR A 77 13.72 -7.99 -3.00
CA TYR A 77 12.79 -7.20 -2.22
C TYR A 77 13.27 -7.07 -0.77
N HIS A 78 13.07 -5.89 -0.24
CA HIS A 78 13.27 -5.53 1.15
C HIS A 78 11.92 -5.32 1.81
N VAL A 79 11.68 -5.95 2.95
CA VAL A 79 10.46 -5.72 3.76
C VAL A 79 10.66 -4.43 4.55
N LEU A 80 9.76 -3.50 4.35
CA LEU A 80 9.80 -2.19 4.99
C LEU A 80 9.12 -2.28 6.36
N GLU A 81 9.92 -2.45 7.40
CA GLU A 81 9.43 -2.44 8.77
C GLU A 81 8.64 -1.15 9.03
N LYS A 82 7.45 -1.28 9.61
CA LYS A 82 6.54 -0.16 9.94
C LYS A 82 5.84 0.53 8.75
N ALA A 83 5.95 0.00 7.55
CA ALA A 83 5.19 0.46 6.40
C ALA A 83 4.12 -0.57 5.99
N VAL A 84 2.91 -0.10 5.74
CA VAL A 84 1.76 -0.94 5.41
C VAL A 84 1.72 -1.21 3.90
N ASP A 85 1.39 -2.45 3.53
CA ASP A 85 1.12 -2.79 2.13
C ASP A 85 -0.31 -2.37 1.73
N TYR A 86 -0.43 -1.15 1.22
CA TYR A 86 -1.70 -0.60 0.74
C TYR A 86 -2.21 -1.25 -0.55
N MET A 87 -1.42 -2.09 -1.21
CA MET A 87 -1.84 -2.85 -2.39
C MET A 87 -2.42 -4.23 -2.02
N ASN A 88 -2.27 -4.65 -0.77
CA ASN A 88 -2.79 -5.91 -0.29
C ASN A 88 -4.22 -5.75 0.27
N PRO A 89 -5.24 -6.33 -0.38
CA PRO A 89 -6.62 -6.17 0.06
C PRO A 89 -6.92 -6.80 1.43
N ASP A 90 -6.16 -7.79 1.84
CA ASP A 90 -6.33 -8.45 3.15
C ASP A 90 -5.84 -7.55 4.27
N THR A 91 -4.74 -6.86 4.05
CA THR A 91 -4.20 -5.83 4.96
C THR A 91 -5.22 -4.71 5.21
N ILE A 92 -5.83 -4.20 4.15
CA ILE A 92 -6.83 -3.12 4.27
C ILE A 92 -8.13 -3.63 4.91
N ARG A 93 -8.51 -4.87 4.65
CA ARG A 93 -9.65 -5.48 5.36
C ARG A 93 -9.40 -5.55 6.86
N GLU A 94 -8.21 -5.96 7.29
CA GLU A 94 -7.84 -5.97 8.70
C GLU A 94 -7.84 -4.56 9.31
N PHE A 95 -7.33 -3.56 8.57
CA PHE A 95 -7.42 -2.16 8.98
C PHE A 95 -8.86 -1.70 9.21
N ILE A 96 -9.78 -2.04 8.30
CA ILE A 96 -11.20 -1.72 8.44
C ILE A 96 -11.77 -2.38 9.70
N GLU A 97 -11.44 -3.64 9.97
CA GLU A 97 -11.90 -4.35 11.17
C GLU A 97 -11.39 -3.71 12.47
N ILE A 98 -10.13 -3.28 12.49
CA ILE A 98 -9.53 -2.67 13.69
C ILE A 98 -10.08 -1.27 13.95
N THR A 99 -10.20 -0.44 12.91
CA THR A 99 -10.48 0.99 13.04
C THR A 99 -11.95 1.31 12.77
N HIS A 100 -12.44 1.00 11.59
CA HIS A 100 -13.78 1.40 11.13
C HIS A 100 -14.89 0.66 11.86
N GLU A 101 -14.74 -0.64 12.08
CA GLU A 101 -15.71 -1.42 12.86
C GLU A 101 -15.73 -1.03 14.34
N ALA A 102 -14.61 -0.58 14.90
CA ALA A 102 -14.58 -0.03 16.25
C ALA A 102 -15.37 1.30 16.35
N TYR A 103 -15.30 2.14 15.33
CA TYR A 103 -16.16 3.33 15.24
C TYR A 103 -17.63 2.95 15.08
N ARG A 104 -17.94 1.99 14.21
CA ARG A 104 -19.31 1.52 14.01
C ARG A 104 -19.93 0.99 15.29
N ALA A 105 -19.20 0.19 16.04
CA ALA A 105 -19.67 -0.37 17.30
C ALA A 105 -20.09 0.69 18.33
N ARG A 106 -19.47 1.88 18.29
CA ARG A 106 -19.71 2.96 19.27
C ARG A 106 -20.65 4.04 18.74
N TYR A 107 -20.63 4.34 17.45
CA TYR A 107 -21.21 5.56 16.89
C TYR A 107 -22.18 5.33 15.74
N ALA A 108 -22.54 4.10 15.40
CA ALA A 108 -23.40 3.79 14.26
C ALA A 108 -24.72 4.57 14.24
N SER A 109 -25.30 4.84 15.41
CA SER A 109 -26.56 5.61 15.53
C SER A 109 -26.44 7.07 15.07
N PHE A 110 -25.23 7.60 14.95
CA PHE A 110 -24.95 8.96 14.49
C PHE A 110 -24.53 9.03 13.01
N PHE A 111 -24.27 7.88 12.39
CA PHE A 111 -23.80 7.82 11.01
C PHE A 111 -24.81 8.37 10.02
N GLY A 112 -24.35 9.18 9.08
CA GLY A 112 -25.18 9.82 8.07
C GLY A 112 -26.08 10.96 8.59
N THR A 113 -26.05 11.24 9.90
CA THR A 113 -26.82 12.32 10.53
C THR A 113 -25.89 13.33 11.18
N ARG A 114 -25.33 13.01 12.35
CA ARG A 114 -24.39 13.89 13.09
C ARG A 114 -22.95 13.66 12.68
N VAL A 115 -22.59 12.43 12.28
CA VAL A 115 -21.29 12.08 11.75
C VAL A 115 -21.46 11.87 10.24
N PRO A 116 -21.04 12.84 9.41
CA PRO A 116 -21.28 12.78 7.97
C PRO A 116 -20.28 11.88 7.21
N GLY A 117 -19.10 11.60 7.78
CA GLY A 117 -18.09 10.84 7.08
C GLY A 117 -16.82 10.55 7.86
N ILE A 118 -15.88 9.96 7.16
CA ILE A 118 -14.53 9.65 7.62
C ILE A 118 -13.52 10.44 6.79
N PHE A 119 -12.48 10.91 7.45
CA PHE A 119 -11.33 11.55 6.86
C PHE A 119 -10.12 10.62 7.00
N PHE A 120 -9.41 10.37 5.91
CA PHE A 120 -8.10 9.73 5.90
C PHE A 120 -7.00 10.73 5.57
N ASP A 121 -5.77 10.48 6.05
CA ASP A 121 -4.66 11.41 5.86
C ASP A 121 -3.43 10.75 5.29
N GLU A 122 -2.90 11.38 4.26
CA GLU A 122 -1.59 11.20 3.63
C GLU A 122 -1.11 9.75 3.48
N ILE A 123 -2.00 8.89 2.98
CA ILE A 123 -1.59 7.54 2.61
C ILE A 123 -0.58 7.62 1.47
N PHE A 124 0.57 6.99 1.66
CA PHE A 124 1.64 6.98 0.66
C PHE A 124 2.06 5.56 0.31
N MET A 125 2.55 5.38 -0.90
CA MET A 125 3.05 4.10 -1.36
C MET A 125 4.49 3.90 -0.90
N ALA A 126 4.70 3.03 0.06
CA ALA A 126 6.03 2.64 0.51
C ALA A 126 6.72 1.73 -0.54
N GLY A 127 8.05 1.70 -0.51
CA GLY A 127 8.85 0.88 -1.43
C GLY A 127 9.33 1.61 -2.68
N ASN A 128 9.22 2.93 -2.68
CA ASN A 128 9.76 3.77 -3.76
C ASN A 128 11.29 3.52 -3.97
N PRO A 129 11.81 3.44 -5.22
CA PRO A 129 11.06 3.73 -6.45
C PRO A 129 10.21 2.56 -6.97
N PHE A 130 10.38 1.34 -6.51
CA PHE A 130 9.72 0.16 -7.04
C PHE A 130 8.91 -0.56 -5.95
N PRO A 131 7.68 -0.09 -5.62
CA PRO A 131 6.79 -0.75 -4.70
C PRO A 131 6.46 -2.18 -5.14
N TRP A 132 6.37 -3.11 -4.19
CA TRP A 132 6.08 -4.51 -4.47
C TRP A 132 5.06 -5.08 -3.49
N THR A 133 4.24 -5.99 -4.00
CA THR A 133 3.36 -6.86 -3.20
C THR A 133 3.40 -8.28 -3.74
N ASP A 134 3.08 -9.27 -2.92
CA ASP A 134 3.23 -10.68 -3.27
C ASP A 134 2.40 -11.10 -4.50
N GLU A 135 1.24 -10.50 -4.68
CA GLU A 135 0.34 -10.77 -5.81
C GLU A 135 0.73 -10.07 -7.11
N LEU A 136 1.69 -9.14 -7.09
CA LEU A 136 1.97 -8.26 -8.22
C LEU A 136 2.35 -9.04 -9.48
N ALA A 137 3.29 -9.98 -9.40
CA ALA A 137 3.74 -10.73 -10.57
C ALA A 137 2.60 -11.51 -11.23
N ARG A 138 1.78 -12.19 -10.41
CA ARG A 138 0.62 -12.93 -10.92
C ARG A 138 -0.41 -12.00 -11.57
N ARG A 139 -0.75 -10.89 -10.92
CA ARG A 139 -1.69 -9.89 -11.47
C ARG A 139 -1.17 -9.22 -12.73
N PHE A 140 0.13 -9.01 -12.80
CA PHE A 140 0.78 -8.46 -13.98
C PHE A 140 0.63 -9.39 -15.17
N GLN A 141 0.97 -10.67 -15.01
CA GLN A 141 0.81 -11.69 -16.04
C GLN A 141 -0.64 -11.81 -16.51
N GLU A 142 -1.60 -11.79 -15.58
CA GLU A 142 -3.03 -11.86 -15.90
C GLU A 142 -3.51 -10.66 -16.73
N LYS A 143 -2.99 -9.47 -16.46
CA LYS A 143 -3.44 -8.24 -17.12
C LYS A 143 -2.74 -7.99 -18.45
N TYR A 144 -1.42 -8.19 -18.50
CA TYR A 144 -0.60 -7.78 -19.65
C TYR A 144 -0.12 -8.94 -20.51
N GLY A 145 -0.22 -10.18 -20.03
CA GLY A 145 0.09 -11.38 -20.81
C GLY A 145 1.58 -11.73 -20.89
N TYR A 146 2.44 -11.04 -20.13
CA TYR A 146 3.87 -11.35 -20.06
C TYR A 146 4.40 -11.29 -18.62
N ASP A 147 5.53 -12.00 -18.36
CA ASP A 147 6.09 -12.11 -17.04
C ASP A 147 6.92 -10.85 -16.68
N ILE A 148 6.51 -10.13 -15.65
CA ILE A 148 7.25 -8.97 -15.14
C ILE A 148 8.60 -9.37 -14.58
N LEU A 149 8.75 -10.58 -14.01
CA LEU A 149 10.01 -11.03 -13.41
C LEU A 149 11.14 -11.11 -14.43
N GLU A 150 10.82 -11.46 -15.67
CA GLU A 150 11.77 -11.47 -16.80
C GLU A 150 12.06 -10.05 -17.32
N GLN A 151 11.16 -9.11 -17.09
CA GLN A 151 11.23 -7.74 -17.60
C GLN A 151 11.68 -6.71 -16.55
N LEU A 152 11.94 -7.12 -15.29
CA LEU A 152 12.39 -6.22 -14.24
C LEU A 152 13.60 -5.35 -14.62
N PRO A 153 14.59 -5.83 -15.40
CA PRO A 153 15.67 -4.95 -15.87
C PRO A 153 15.19 -3.69 -16.58
N SER A 154 14.05 -3.73 -17.26
CA SER A 154 13.46 -2.57 -17.96
C SER A 154 13.03 -1.44 -17.01
N LEU A 155 12.88 -1.72 -15.70
CA LEU A 155 12.60 -0.69 -14.70
C LEU A 155 13.83 0.19 -14.43
N VAL A 156 15.04 -0.37 -14.54
CA VAL A 156 16.31 0.30 -14.18
C VAL A 156 17.21 0.59 -15.38
N THR A 157 16.96 -0.05 -16.51
CA THR A 157 17.77 0.12 -17.73
C THR A 157 16.99 0.87 -18.80
N GLY A 158 17.75 1.35 -19.77
CA GLY A 158 17.31 1.65 -21.11
C GLY A 158 16.17 2.67 -21.29
N MET A 159 16.00 3.02 -22.55
CA MET A 159 14.96 3.92 -23.02
C MET A 159 14.29 3.35 -24.28
N SER A 160 14.42 2.05 -24.52
CA SER A 160 13.72 1.38 -25.63
C SER A 160 12.21 1.50 -25.45
N ASP A 161 11.46 1.28 -26.53
CA ASP A 161 10.00 1.33 -26.45
C ASP A 161 9.44 0.21 -25.56
N LEU A 162 10.10 -0.94 -25.52
CA LEU A 162 9.78 -2.01 -24.60
C LEU A 162 9.99 -1.58 -23.14
N ASP A 163 11.14 -0.97 -22.82
CA ASP A 163 11.42 -0.51 -21.45
C ASP A 163 10.38 0.52 -20.97
N LYS A 164 9.98 1.43 -21.86
CA LYS A 164 8.92 2.41 -21.56
C LYS A 164 7.56 1.75 -21.37
N GLN A 165 7.25 0.75 -22.17
CA GLN A 165 6.01 -0.01 -22.02
C GLN A 165 5.98 -0.75 -20.69
N VAL A 166 7.03 -1.51 -20.36
CA VAL A 166 7.13 -2.25 -19.09
C VAL A 166 6.96 -1.32 -17.89
N ARG A 167 7.63 -0.16 -17.89
CA ARG A 167 7.48 0.83 -16.80
C ARG A 167 6.05 1.34 -16.69
N ARG A 168 5.42 1.71 -17.81
CA ARG A 168 4.02 2.15 -17.81
C ARG A 168 3.10 1.08 -17.27
N ASP A 169 3.21 -0.16 -17.75
CA ASP A 169 2.37 -1.27 -17.36
C ASP A 169 2.57 -1.62 -15.86
N TYR A 170 3.82 -1.52 -15.37
CA TYR A 170 4.14 -1.72 -13.97
C TYR A 170 3.47 -0.68 -13.07
N TYR A 171 3.64 0.61 -13.34
CA TYR A 171 3.07 1.66 -12.50
C TYR A 171 1.54 1.76 -12.65
N GLU A 172 1.00 1.46 -13.83
CA GLU A 172 -0.45 1.34 -14.00
C GLU A 172 -1.03 0.25 -13.10
N LEU A 173 -0.39 -0.93 -13.06
CA LEU A 173 -0.84 -2.00 -12.18
C LEU A 173 -0.73 -1.62 -10.69
N ILE A 174 0.37 -1.00 -10.29
CA ILE A 174 0.54 -0.46 -8.93
C ILE A 174 -0.67 0.42 -8.54
N GLY A 175 -1.00 1.39 -9.40
CA GLY A 175 -2.15 2.27 -9.16
C GLY A 175 -3.48 1.52 -9.04
N ILE A 176 -3.71 0.53 -9.91
CA ILE A 176 -4.92 -0.31 -9.88
C ILE A 176 -5.01 -1.13 -8.59
N LEU A 177 -3.90 -1.76 -8.17
CA LEU A 177 -3.89 -2.55 -6.94
C LEU A 177 -4.16 -1.69 -5.72
N TYR A 178 -3.56 -0.52 -5.67
CA TYR A 178 -3.74 0.46 -4.61
C TYR A 178 -5.19 0.98 -4.53
N GLU A 179 -5.75 1.38 -5.68
CA GLU A 179 -7.14 1.82 -5.76
C GLU A 179 -8.10 0.75 -5.25
N LYS A 180 -7.93 -0.49 -5.72
CA LYS A 180 -8.80 -1.61 -5.35
C LYS A 180 -8.65 -2.03 -3.89
N ALA A 181 -7.42 -2.07 -3.39
CA ALA A 181 -7.18 -2.49 -2.02
C ALA A 181 -7.64 -1.44 -1.01
N PHE A 182 -7.24 -0.19 -1.16
CA PHE A 182 -7.52 0.86 -0.20
C PHE A 182 -8.86 1.57 -0.49
N PHE A 183 -8.94 2.31 -1.60
CA PHE A 183 -10.07 3.21 -1.84
C PHE A 183 -11.39 2.50 -2.05
N GLU A 184 -11.44 1.44 -2.85
CA GLU A 184 -12.70 0.73 -3.09
C GLU A 184 -13.25 0.08 -1.82
N GLN A 185 -12.39 -0.51 -0.98
CA GLN A 185 -12.86 -1.18 0.23
C GLN A 185 -13.41 -0.19 1.25
N ILE A 186 -12.66 0.89 1.53
CA ILE A 186 -13.09 1.90 2.51
C ILE A 186 -14.32 2.67 2.00
N SER A 187 -14.32 3.06 0.72
CA SER A 187 -15.47 3.73 0.11
C SER A 187 -16.74 2.86 0.17
N ARG A 188 -16.60 1.56 -0.11
CA ARG A 188 -17.71 0.60 -0.01
C ARG A 188 -18.20 0.45 1.44
N TRP A 189 -17.29 0.41 2.40
CA TRP A 189 -17.64 0.37 3.81
C TRP A 189 -18.37 1.66 4.23
N CYS A 190 -17.85 2.82 3.87
CA CYS A 190 -18.47 4.11 4.13
C CYS A 190 -19.88 4.19 3.54
N GLY A 191 -20.05 3.81 2.26
CA GLY A 191 -21.37 3.82 1.59
C GLY A 191 -22.40 2.93 2.29
N LYS A 192 -22.00 1.72 2.73
CA LYS A 192 -22.87 0.82 3.52
C LYS A 192 -23.31 1.43 4.85
N ASN A 193 -22.49 2.31 5.42
CA ASN A 193 -22.72 2.95 6.72
C ASN A 193 -23.25 4.39 6.58
N LYS A 194 -23.67 4.83 5.38
CA LYS A 194 -24.18 6.19 5.10
C LYS A 194 -23.17 7.30 5.41
N LEU A 195 -21.91 7.01 5.29
CA LEU A 195 -20.81 7.93 5.50
C LEU A 195 -20.20 8.35 4.17
N LYS A 196 -19.64 9.55 4.13
CA LYS A 196 -18.78 10.04 3.06
C LYS A 196 -17.32 9.68 3.38
N LEU A 197 -16.52 9.52 2.35
CA LEU A 197 -15.06 9.36 2.46
C LEU A 197 -14.40 10.59 1.84
N ILE A 198 -13.53 11.24 2.59
CA ILE A 198 -12.65 12.31 2.11
C ILE A 198 -11.27 12.14 2.74
N GLY A 199 -10.28 12.76 2.16
CA GLY A 199 -8.92 12.75 2.73
C GLY A 199 -7.87 13.33 1.81
N HIS A 200 -6.62 13.19 2.24
CA HIS A 200 -5.44 13.57 1.48
C HIS A 200 -4.72 12.34 0.97
N THR A 201 -4.18 12.45 -0.23
CA THR A 201 -3.20 11.50 -0.76
C THR A 201 -1.90 12.25 -0.95
N GLU A 202 -0.76 11.59 -0.74
CA GLU A 202 0.50 12.14 -1.22
C GLU A 202 0.49 12.18 -2.76
N GLU A 203 1.07 13.24 -3.33
CA GLU A 203 1.31 13.30 -4.77
C GLU A 203 2.36 12.24 -5.14
N PHE A 204 1.94 11.26 -5.92
CA PHE A 204 2.90 10.36 -6.57
C PHE A 204 3.53 11.12 -7.73
N LEU A 205 4.74 11.59 -7.54
CA LEU A 205 5.58 12.10 -8.63
C LEU A 205 6.01 10.89 -9.48
N TRP A 206 5.35 10.71 -10.58
CA TRP A 206 5.69 9.73 -11.64
C TRP A 206 6.82 10.24 -12.54
#